data_d63e1ac6b149ff8f7ced57727ccc79af
#
_entry.id   d63e1ac6b149ff8f7ced57727ccc79af
#
_cell.length_a   1.000
_cell.length_b   1.000
_cell.length_c   1.000
_cell.angle_alpha   90.00
_cell.angle_beta   90.00
_cell.angle_gamma   90.00
#
_symmetry.space_group_name_H-M   'P 1'
#
loop_
_entity.id
_entity.type
_entity.pdbx_description
1 polymer ?
#
loop_
_entity_poly.entity_id
_entity_poly.type
_entity_poly.pdbx_seq_one_letter_code
_entity_poly.pdbx_strand_id
1 'polypeptide(L)'
;IWQANIADADALRAFSKDPARGIILFKKSLSYFSPYKSEYQFDLIASIAGAVEKGLLLPDLENTINFMLEEADKAVAAYPKDTAKYTDMIRIYNILGTKERDPKILAQAEAFGKKSLELSPQRQETLYYLARTALLKNDAKTAIIWSKQAVLAEPSIRQSHWYLGLAYIANNQRQEGIIEIKKALE
;
A
#
# COMPACT_ATOMS: atom_id res chain seq x y z
N ILE A 1 -19.43 -20.40 2.28
CA ILE A 1 -18.14 -20.10 2.92
C ILE A 1 -17.05 -20.98 2.32
N TRP A 2 -17.17 -22.31 2.36
CA TRP A 2 -16.14 -23.24 1.86
C TRP A 2 -15.78 -23.03 0.39
N GLN A 3 -16.78 -22.84 -0.50
CA GLN A 3 -16.55 -22.54 -1.92
C GLN A 3 -15.82 -21.21 -2.15
N ALA A 4 -16.10 -20.19 -1.33
CA ALA A 4 -15.43 -18.91 -1.40
C ALA A 4 -13.93 -19.05 -1.05
N ASN A 5 -13.61 -19.73 0.04
CA ASN A 5 -12.23 -19.95 0.48
C ASN A 5 -11.41 -20.73 -0.57
N ILE A 6 -12.00 -21.77 -1.16
CA ILE A 6 -11.33 -22.53 -2.24
C ILE A 6 -11.10 -21.64 -3.46
N ALA A 7 -12.11 -20.88 -3.87
CA ALA A 7 -12.00 -20.02 -5.04
C ALA A 7 -10.94 -18.93 -4.85
N ASP A 8 -10.79 -18.39 -3.64
CA ASP A 8 -9.78 -17.42 -3.31
C ASP A 8 -8.37 -18.02 -3.29
N ALA A 9 -8.18 -19.17 -2.65
CA ALA A 9 -6.91 -19.89 -2.68
C ALA A 9 -6.48 -20.30 -4.11
N ASP A 10 -7.44 -20.65 -4.96
CA ASP A 10 -7.19 -20.95 -6.37
C ASP A 10 -6.84 -19.68 -7.16
N ALA A 11 -7.46 -18.55 -6.82
CA ALA A 11 -7.15 -17.25 -7.41
C ALA A 11 -5.71 -16.83 -7.11
N LEU A 12 -5.26 -16.90 -5.85
CA LEU A 12 -3.88 -16.61 -5.45
C LEU A 12 -2.85 -17.47 -6.18
N ARG A 13 -3.11 -18.79 -6.26
CA ARG A 13 -2.22 -19.71 -6.97
C ARG A 13 -2.19 -19.45 -8.48
N ALA A 14 -3.33 -19.13 -9.07
CA ALA A 14 -3.42 -18.83 -10.49
C ALA A 14 -2.74 -17.50 -10.81
N PHE A 15 -2.96 -16.47 -9.99
CA PHE A 15 -2.42 -15.12 -10.21
C PHE A 15 -0.90 -15.11 -10.29
N SER A 16 -0.21 -15.94 -9.49
CA SER A 16 1.25 -16.04 -9.51
C SER A 16 1.81 -16.56 -10.84
N LYS A 17 1.01 -17.28 -11.62
CA LYS A 17 1.40 -17.91 -12.91
C LYS A 17 0.76 -17.21 -14.11
N ASP A 18 -0.48 -16.82 -13.97
CA ASP A 18 -1.32 -16.19 -14.99
C ASP A 18 -2.23 -15.15 -14.31
N PRO A 19 -1.81 -13.88 -14.30
CA PRO A 19 -2.61 -12.81 -13.67
C PRO A 19 -4.02 -12.68 -14.24
N ALA A 20 -4.22 -12.90 -15.52
CA ALA A 20 -5.54 -12.82 -16.16
C ALA A 20 -6.50 -13.85 -15.57
N ARG A 21 -6.05 -15.10 -15.48
CA ARG A 21 -6.81 -16.18 -14.85
C ARG A 21 -7.04 -15.92 -13.36
N GLY A 22 -6.04 -15.41 -12.67
CA GLY A 22 -6.14 -15.04 -11.25
C GLY A 22 -7.25 -14.03 -11.00
N ILE A 23 -7.32 -12.94 -11.79
CA ILE A 23 -8.38 -11.93 -11.69
C ILE A 23 -9.77 -12.52 -11.90
N ILE A 24 -9.95 -13.41 -12.88
CA ILE A 24 -11.24 -14.10 -13.11
C ILE A 24 -11.65 -14.91 -11.88
N LEU A 25 -10.71 -15.62 -11.26
CA LEU A 25 -10.98 -16.44 -10.07
C LEU A 25 -11.24 -15.56 -8.82
N PHE A 26 -10.56 -14.44 -8.66
CA PHE A 26 -10.89 -13.45 -7.62
C PHE A 26 -12.31 -12.90 -7.79
N LYS A 27 -12.72 -12.50 -9.00
CA LYS A 27 -14.10 -12.09 -9.28
C LYS A 27 -15.10 -13.17 -8.87
N LYS A 28 -14.78 -14.44 -9.13
CA LYS A 28 -15.60 -15.58 -8.71
C LYS A 28 -15.63 -15.74 -7.19
N SER A 29 -14.50 -15.64 -6.48
CA SER A 29 -14.47 -15.74 -5.02
C SER A 29 -15.31 -14.64 -4.36
N LEU A 30 -15.23 -13.42 -4.87
CA LEU A 30 -15.97 -12.25 -4.39
C LEU A 30 -17.49 -12.33 -4.70
N SER A 31 -17.93 -13.17 -5.64
CA SER A 31 -19.36 -13.40 -5.93
C SER A 31 -20.04 -14.30 -4.90
N TYR A 32 -19.29 -15.08 -4.13
CA TYR A 32 -19.85 -15.93 -3.09
C TYR A 32 -20.15 -15.15 -1.81
N PHE A 33 -21.19 -15.58 -1.09
CA PHE A 33 -21.41 -15.10 0.26
C PHE A 33 -20.35 -15.66 1.21
N SER A 34 -19.63 -14.77 1.89
CA SER A 34 -18.63 -15.14 2.89
C SER A 34 -18.47 -14.04 3.94
N PRO A 35 -18.37 -14.39 5.23
CA PRO A 35 -17.99 -13.44 6.27
C PRO A 35 -16.53 -12.94 6.12
N TYR A 36 -15.70 -13.66 5.35
CA TYR A 36 -14.30 -13.34 5.06
C TYR A 36 -14.13 -12.57 3.74
N LYS A 37 -15.19 -11.96 3.22
CA LYS A 37 -15.15 -11.28 1.91
C LYS A 37 -14.11 -10.17 1.86
N SER A 38 -13.89 -9.45 2.97
CA SER A 38 -12.87 -8.39 3.02
C SER A 38 -11.44 -8.93 2.90
N GLU A 39 -11.16 -10.13 3.43
CA GLU A 39 -9.86 -10.78 3.25
C GLU A 39 -9.61 -11.10 1.78
N TYR A 40 -10.58 -11.67 1.07
CA TYR A 40 -10.45 -11.94 -0.38
C TYR A 40 -10.29 -10.66 -1.21
N GLN A 41 -10.94 -9.56 -0.79
CA GLN A 41 -10.73 -8.25 -1.39
C GLN A 41 -9.27 -7.79 -1.21
N PHE A 42 -8.70 -7.96 0.00
CA PHE A 42 -7.30 -7.59 0.24
C PHE A 42 -6.30 -8.51 -0.44
N ASP A 43 -6.58 -9.80 -0.59
CA ASP A 43 -5.75 -10.73 -1.36
C ASP A 43 -5.70 -10.35 -2.85
N LEU A 44 -6.86 -9.97 -3.43
CA LEU A 44 -6.93 -9.40 -4.77
C LEU A 44 -6.10 -8.11 -4.87
N ILE A 45 -6.30 -7.17 -3.95
CA ILE A 45 -5.64 -5.87 -3.92
C ILE A 45 -4.11 -6.05 -3.81
N ALA A 46 -3.65 -6.88 -2.88
CA ALA A 46 -2.23 -7.16 -2.69
C ALA A 46 -1.60 -7.81 -3.93
N SER A 47 -2.33 -8.71 -4.58
CA SER A 47 -1.88 -9.39 -5.80
C SER A 47 -1.72 -8.41 -6.96
N ILE A 48 -2.73 -7.56 -7.23
CA ILE A 48 -2.69 -6.57 -8.31
C ILE A 48 -1.65 -5.51 -8.04
N ALA A 49 -1.62 -4.93 -6.82
CA ALA A 49 -0.64 -3.92 -6.44
C ALA A 49 0.81 -4.45 -6.55
N GLY A 50 1.06 -5.67 -6.09
CA GLY A 50 2.35 -6.33 -6.23
C GLY A 50 2.76 -6.59 -7.69
N ALA A 51 1.81 -6.92 -8.56
CA ALA A 51 2.06 -7.09 -9.99
C ALA A 51 2.40 -5.74 -10.64
N VAL A 52 1.66 -4.67 -10.30
CA VAL A 52 1.94 -3.30 -10.78
C VAL A 52 3.32 -2.84 -10.32
N GLU A 53 3.69 -3.07 -9.07
CA GLU A 53 4.99 -2.71 -8.50
C GLU A 53 6.14 -3.42 -9.22
N LYS A 54 5.97 -4.70 -9.54
CA LYS A 54 6.96 -5.52 -10.28
C LYS A 54 6.97 -5.26 -11.78
N GLY A 55 6.06 -4.44 -12.30
CA GLY A 55 5.94 -4.16 -13.74
C GLY A 55 5.42 -5.35 -14.55
N LEU A 56 4.68 -6.26 -13.93
CA LEU A 56 4.06 -7.38 -14.64
C LEU A 56 2.93 -6.88 -15.56
N LEU A 57 2.75 -7.55 -16.69
CA LEU A 57 1.66 -7.27 -17.61
C LEU A 57 0.34 -7.75 -16.99
N LEU A 58 -0.57 -6.82 -16.77
CA LEU A 58 -1.94 -7.12 -16.36
C LEU A 58 -2.88 -6.93 -17.56
N PRO A 59 -3.90 -7.80 -17.70
CA PRO A 59 -4.90 -7.62 -18.75
C PRO A 59 -5.69 -6.34 -18.46
N ASP A 60 -5.93 -5.54 -19.49
CA ASP A 60 -6.72 -4.31 -19.38
C ASP A 60 -6.41 -3.54 -18.08
N LEU A 61 -5.19 -2.99 -18.03
CA LEU A 61 -4.59 -2.44 -16.81
C LEU A 61 -5.50 -1.40 -16.13
N GLU A 62 -6.11 -0.51 -16.90
CA GLU A 62 -6.98 0.54 -16.38
C GLU A 62 -8.22 -0.05 -15.69
N ASN A 63 -8.96 -0.92 -16.37
CA ASN A 63 -10.14 -1.56 -15.80
C ASN A 63 -9.79 -2.50 -14.63
N THR A 64 -8.62 -3.15 -14.67
CA THR A 64 -8.13 -3.98 -13.56
C THR A 64 -7.84 -3.13 -12.32
N ILE A 65 -7.20 -1.98 -12.48
CA ILE A 65 -6.94 -1.05 -11.36
C ILE A 65 -8.25 -0.47 -10.83
N ASN A 66 -9.16 -0.04 -11.69
CA ASN A 66 -10.45 0.50 -11.27
C ASN A 66 -11.25 -0.54 -10.46
N PHE A 67 -11.31 -1.78 -10.94
CA PHE A 67 -11.95 -2.88 -10.20
C PHE A 67 -11.28 -3.12 -8.83
N MET A 68 -9.96 -3.12 -8.77
CA MET A 68 -9.22 -3.24 -7.51
C MET A 68 -9.59 -2.12 -6.53
N LEU A 69 -9.63 -0.87 -6.98
CA LEU A 69 -9.95 0.28 -6.13
C LEU A 69 -11.39 0.23 -5.63
N GLU A 70 -12.34 -0.16 -6.47
CA GLU A 70 -13.74 -0.35 -6.06
C GLU A 70 -13.88 -1.41 -4.96
N GLU A 71 -13.19 -2.53 -5.08
CA GLU A 71 -13.22 -3.59 -4.05
C GLU A 71 -12.49 -3.15 -2.78
N ALA A 72 -11.43 -2.35 -2.90
CA ALA A 72 -10.72 -1.77 -1.77
C ALA A 72 -11.61 -0.80 -0.97
N ASP A 73 -12.35 0.07 -1.63
CA ASP A 73 -13.29 0.99 -0.99
C ASP A 73 -14.39 0.22 -0.23
N LYS A 74 -14.93 -0.86 -0.82
CA LYS A 74 -15.90 -1.74 -0.15
C LYS A 74 -15.30 -2.40 1.09
N ALA A 75 -14.06 -2.88 1.01
CA ALA A 75 -13.38 -3.51 2.14
C ALA A 75 -13.11 -2.55 3.29
N VAL A 76 -12.68 -1.31 2.99
CA VAL A 76 -12.49 -0.26 4.00
C VAL A 76 -13.83 0.15 4.62
N ALA A 77 -14.88 0.30 3.81
CA ALA A 77 -16.22 0.67 4.30
C ALA A 77 -16.82 -0.40 5.23
N ALA A 78 -16.52 -1.69 5.00
CA ALA A 78 -16.98 -2.77 5.85
C ALA A 78 -16.31 -2.77 7.25
N TYR A 79 -15.07 -2.27 7.36
CA TYR A 79 -14.29 -2.24 8.60
C TYR A 79 -13.67 -0.85 8.85
N PRO A 80 -14.48 0.18 9.12
CA PRO A 80 -14.04 1.58 9.17
C PRO A 80 -13.12 1.93 10.35
N LYS A 81 -12.89 0.98 11.28
CA LYS A 81 -11.97 1.13 12.41
C LYS A 81 -10.69 0.28 12.26
N ASP A 82 -10.55 -0.45 11.17
CA ASP A 82 -9.36 -1.27 10.92
C ASP A 82 -8.25 -0.41 10.28
N THR A 83 -7.30 -0.01 11.11
CA THR A 83 -6.16 0.82 10.67
C THR A 83 -5.27 0.13 9.64
N ALA A 84 -5.19 -1.21 9.65
CA ALA A 84 -4.41 -1.95 8.67
C ALA A 84 -4.94 -1.74 7.25
N LYS A 85 -6.27 -1.73 7.09
CA LYS A 85 -6.93 -1.47 5.80
C LYS A 85 -6.55 -0.11 5.23
N TYR A 86 -6.56 0.94 6.06
CA TYR A 86 -6.13 2.27 5.62
C TYR A 86 -4.64 2.30 5.24
N THR A 87 -3.80 1.60 5.98
CA THR A 87 -2.36 1.50 5.69
C THR A 87 -2.11 0.80 4.35
N ASP A 88 -2.84 -0.27 4.05
CA ASP A 88 -2.80 -0.95 2.75
C ASP A 88 -3.22 -0.01 1.61
N MET A 89 -4.26 0.82 1.82
CA MET A 89 -4.66 1.82 0.83
C MET A 89 -3.56 2.83 0.55
N ILE A 90 -2.87 3.35 1.56
CA ILE A 90 -1.74 4.27 1.35
C ILE A 90 -0.67 3.59 0.48
N ARG A 91 -0.33 2.34 0.80
CA ARG A 91 0.65 1.56 0.03
C ARG A 91 0.25 1.43 -1.43
N ILE A 92 -1.00 1.09 -1.71
CA ILE A 92 -1.55 0.94 -3.06
C ILE A 92 -1.47 2.24 -3.84
N TYR A 93 -1.97 3.33 -3.26
CA TYR A 93 -1.94 4.64 -3.91
C TYR A 93 -0.50 5.14 -4.12
N ASN A 94 0.44 4.81 -3.24
CA ASN A 94 1.86 5.09 -3.45
C ASN A 94 2.45 4.30 -4.63
N ILE A 95 2.04 3.03 -4.81
CA ILE A 95 2.46 2.21 -5.96
C ILE A 95 1.94 2.82 -7.26
N LEU A 96 0.65 3.16 -7.31
CA LEU A 96 0.03 3.82 -8.47
C LEU A 96 0.67 5.19 -8.74
N GLY A 97 0.85 6.01 -7.71
CA GLY A 97 1.45 7.34 -7.81
C GLY A 97 2.90 7.32 -8.28
N THR A 98 3.63 6.23 -8.08
CA THR A 98 4.99 6.06 -8.62
C THR A 98 4.98 5.98 -10.14
N LYS A 99 3.93 5.40 -10.74
CA LYS A 99 3.82 5.21 -12.19
C LYS A 99 3.16 6.41 -12.87
N GLU A 100 2.05 6.88 -12.35
CA GLU A 100 1.22 7.87 -13.03
C GLU A 100 1.59 9.31 -12.66
N ARG A 101 2.24 9.51 -11.49
CA ARG A 101 2.57 10.84 -10.93
C ARG A 101 1.38 11.80 -10.88
N ASP A 102 0.15 11.26 -10.84
CA ASP A 102 -1.06 12.06 -10.71
C ASP A 102 -1.19 12.59 -9.27
N PRO A 103 -1.25 13.92 -9.08
CA PRO A 103 -1.43 14.52 -7.76
C PRO A 103 -2.69 14.05 -7.03
N LYS A 104 -3.75 13.68 -7.76
CA LYS A 104 -5.00 13.17 -7.18
C LYS A 104 -4.79 11.82 -6.50
N ILE A 105 -4.01 10.93 -7.12
CA ILE A 105 -3.65 9.62 -6.55
C ILE A 105 -2.89 9.80 -5.24
N LEU A 106 -1.90 10.68 -5.21
CA LEU A 106 -1.11 10.96 -4.01
C LEU A 106 -1.93 11.67 -2.92
N ALA A 107 -2.91 12.49 -3.30
CA ALA A 107 -3.85 13.10 -2.34
C ALA A 107 -4.74 12.04 -1.66
N GLN A 108 -5.15 10.99 -2.37
CA GLN A 108 -5.87 9.86 -1.77
C GLN A 108 -5.01 9.10 -0.76
N ALA A 109 -3.72 8.84 -1.10
CA ALA A 109 -2.78 8.24 -0.14
C ALA A 109 -2.70 9.04 1.16
N GLU A 110 -2.60 10.38 1.08
CA GLU A 110 -2.59 11.25 2.27
C GLU A 110 -3.91 11.19 3.05
N ALA A 111 -5.05 11.18 2.37
CA ALA A 111 -6.35 11.11 3.02
C ALA A 111 -6.51 9.82 3.84
N PHE A 112 -6.14 8.67 3.27
CA PHE A 112 -6.13 7.40 3.98
C PHE A 112 -5.13 7.39 5.14
N GLY A 113 -3.95 8.00 4.95
CA GLY A 113 -2.95 8.14 6.00
C GLY A 113 -3.44 8.95 7.20
N LYS A 114 -4.06 10.09 6.96
CA LYS A 114 -4.68 10.91 8.02
C LYS A 114 -5.74 10.10 8.77
N LYS A 115 -6.59 9.37 8.04
CA LYS A 115 -7.63 8.53 8.65
C LYS A 115 -7.05 7.41 9.50
N SER A 116 -5.98 6.77 9.06
CA SER A 116 -5.27 5.76 9.84
C SER A 116 -4.69 6.36 11.15
N LEU A 117 -4.07 7.56 11.08
CA LEU A 117 -3.50 8.22 12.25
C LEU A 117 -4.54 8.78 13.22
N GLU A 118 -5.76 9.15 12.75
CA GLU A 118 -6.87 9.48 13.65
C GLU A 118 -7.24 8.29 14.55
N LEU A 119 -7.13 7.06 14.04
CA LEU A 119 -7.46 5.84 14.78
C LEU A 119 -6.26 5.30 15.57
N SER A 120 -5.04 5.49 15.08
CA SER A 120 -3.80 5.02 15.69
C SER A 120 -2.65 6.02 15.40
N PRO A 121 -2.49 7.06 16.25
CA PRO A 121 -1.57 8.18 15.99
C PRO A 121 -0.08 7.80 15.88
N GLN A 122 0.31 6.68 16.46
CA GLN A 122 1.71 6.20 16.46
C GLN A 122 1.91 4.96 15.57
N ARG A 123 0.95 4.66 14.65
CA ARG A 123 1.12 3.53 13.75
C ARG A 123 2.29 3.78 12.81
N GLN A 124 3.41 3.19 13.15
CA GLN A 124 4.70 3.38 12.50
C GLN A 124 4.63 3.10 10.99
N GLU A 125 3.93 2.06 10.59
CA GLU A 125 3.75 1.67 9.20
C GLU A 125 3.03 2.76 8.37
N THR A 126 1.99 3.38 8.94
CA THR A 126 1.31 4.52 8.33
C THR A 126 2.26 5.71 8.16
N LEU A 127 3.07 5.99 9.18
CA LEU A 127 3.99 7.13 9.17
C LEU A 127 5.06 6.99 8.06
N TYR A 128 5.68 5.83 7.90
CA TYR A 128 6.68 5.68 6.84
C TYR A 128 6.05 5.62 5.43
N TYR A 129 4.82 5.13 5.27
CA TYR A 129 4.13 5.24 3.97
C TYR A 129 3.72 6.67 3.65
N LEU A 130 3.32 7.49 4.62
CA LEU A 130 3.11 8.94 4.42
C LEU A 130 4.40 9.66 4.05
N ALA A 131 5.54 9.25 4.62
CA ALA A 131 6.84 9.75 4.20
C ALA A 131 7.12 9.42 2.72
N ARG A 132 6.81 8.18 2.28
CA ARG A 132 6.88 7.80 0.86
C ARG A 132 5.97 8.67 0.00
N THR A 133 4.73 8.90 0.41
CA THR A 133 3.79 9.78 -0.30
C THR A 133 4.36 11.19 -0.48
N ALA A 134 4.93 11.76 0.57
CA ALA A 134 5.56 13.08 0.53
C ALA A 134 6.77 13.12 -0.43
N LEU A 135 7.60 12.06 -0.44
CA LEU A 135 8.71 11.94 -1.40
C LEU A 135 8.21 11.89 -2.84
N LEU A 136 7.15 11.16 -3.12
CA LEU A 136 6.53 11.10 -4.46
C LEU A 136 5.96 12.45 -4.90
N LYS A 137 5.55 13.29 -3.96
CA LYS A 137 5.11 14.68 -4.19
C LYS A 137 6.28 15.67 -4.27
N ASN A 138 7.53 15.22 -4.18
CA ASN A 138 8.74 16.04 -4.08
C ASN A 138 8.75 16.96 -2.83
N ASP A 139 8.03 16.63 -1.78
CA ASP A 139 8.02 17.34 -0.50
C ASP A 139 8.96 16.65 0.51
N ALA A 140 10.25 16.88 0.34
CA ALA A 140 11.28 16.29 1.19
C ALA A 140 11.17 16.72 2.66
N LYS A 141 10.69 17.94 2.93
CA LYS A 141 10.54 18.45 4.31
C LYS A 141 9.47 17.68 5.06
N THR A 142 8.30 17.52 4.47
CA THR A 142 7.20 16.72 5.04
C THR A 142 7.61 15.24 5.16
N ALA A 143 8.36 14.70 4.18
CA ALA A 143 8.88 13.34 4.25
C ALA A 143 9.80 13.14 5.46
N ILE A 144 10.70 14.10 5.77
CA ILE A 144 11.55 14.06 6.98
C ILE A 144 10.71 14.04 8.25
N ILE A 145 9.65 14.85 8.32
CA ILE A 145 8.77 14.92 9.50
C ILE A 145 8.13 13.54 9.76
N TRP A 146 7.49 12.95 8.76
CA TRP A 146 6.84 11.66 8.90
C TRP A 146 7.82 10.52 9.19
N SER A 147 8.97 10.49 8.49
CA SER A 147 9.99 9.45 8.72
C SER A 147 10.60 9.53 10.12
N LYS A 148 10.86 10.75 10.64
CA LYS A 148 11.34 10.92 12.02
C LYS A 148 10.33 10.40 13.04
N GLN A 149 9.03 10.69 12.84
CA GLN A 149 8.00 10.16 13.71
C GLN A 149 7.93 8.63 13.64
N ALA A 150 8.09 8.03 12.45
CA ALA A 150 8.14 6.58 12.27
C ALA A 150 9.33 5.95 13.01
N VAL A 151 10.52 6.54 12.91
CA VAL A 151 11.72 6.09 13.65
C VAL A 151 11.54 6.22 15.16
N LEU A 152 10.92 7.32 15.63
CA LEU A 152 10.64 7.52 17.06
C LEU A 152 9.61 6.51 17.60
N ALA A 153 8.61 6.16 16.80
CA ALA A 153 7.60 5.19 17.19
C ALA A 153 8.17 3.77 17.35
N GLU A 154 9.07 3.36 16.45
CA GLU A 154 9.74 2.04 16.51
C GLU A 154 11.12 2.10 15.81
N PRO A 155 12.20 2.34 16.57
CA PRO A 155 13.55 2.51 16.00
C PRO A 155 14.13 1.26 15.34
N SER A 156 13.59 0.07 15.62
CA SER A 156 14.09 -1.20 15.04
C SER A 156 13.64 -1.45 13.61
N ILE A 157 12.69 -0.68 13.11
CA ILE A 157 12.09 -0.92 11.79
C ILE A 157 12.91 -0.27 10.68
N ARG A 158 13.52 -1.11 9.88
CA ARG A 158 14.40 -0.74 8.75
C ARG A 158 13.76 0.21 7.75
N GLN A 159 12.48 0.00 7.41
CA GLN A 159 11.75 0.85 6.47
C GLN A 159 11.68 2.31 6.92
N SER A 160 11.57 2.57 8.22
CA SER A 160 11.53 3.94 8.75
C SER A 160 12.86 4.66 8.51
N HIS A 161 13.98 4.00 8.79
CA HIS A 161 15.33 4.51 8.51
C HIS A 161 15.58 4.68 7.01
N TRP A 162 15.11 3.74 6.19
CA TRP A 162 15.22 3.82 4.74
C TRP A 162 14.54 5.09 4.19
N TYR A 163 13.26 5.33 4.55
CA TYR A 163 12.55 6.52 4.08
C TYR A 163 13.09 7.81 4.68
N LEU A 164 13.59 7.80 5.92
CA LEU A 164 14.27 8.94 6.52
C LEU A 164 15.55 9.29 5.74
N GLY A 165 16.33 8.28 5.39
CA GLY A 165 17.53 8.44 4.58
C GLY A 165 17.24 9.03 3.21
N LEU A 166 16.23 8.50 2.51
CA LEU A 166 15.79 9.04 1.21
C LEU A 166 15.30 10.49 1.33
N ALA A 167 14.54 10.80 2.39
CA ALA A 167 14.02 12.14 2.64
C ALA A 167 15.15 13.15 2.89
N TYR A 168 16.17 12.77 3.66
CA TYR A 168 17.35 13.61 3.85
C TYR A 168 18.11 13.85 2.53
N ILE A 169 18.32 12.80 1.71
CA ILE A 169 18.98 12.96 0.42
C ILE A 169 18.17 13.89 -0.49
N ALA A 170 16.85 13.72 -0.55
CA ALA A 170 15.97 14.60 -1.33
C ALA A 170 15.98 16.06 -0.83
N ASN A 171 16.29 16.27 0.46
CA ASN A 171 16.44 17.59 1.06
C ASN A 171 17.90 18.12 1.03
N ASN A 172 18.76 17.56 0.17
CA ASN A 172 20.19 17.89 0.03
C ASN A 172 21.06 17.66 1.31
N GLN A 173 20.57 16.85 2.25
CA GLN A 173 21.28 16.45 3.48
C GLN A 173 21.90 15.06 3.28
N ARG A 174 22.86 14.98 2.36
CA ARG A 174 23.41 13.69 1.86
C ARG A 174 24.07 12.86 2.95
N GLN A 175 24.80 13.49 3.88
CA GLN A 175 25.53 12.76 4.91
C GLN A 175 24.59 12.08 5.90
N GLU A 176 23.60 12.84 6.40
CA GLU A 176 22.55 12.32 7.29
C GLU A 176 21.76 11.20 6.60
N GLY A 177 21.46 11.38 5.31
CA GLY A 177 20.77 10.37 4.52
C GLY A 177 21.53 9.05 4.43
N ILE A 178 22.85 9.10 4.19
CA ILE A 178 23.72 7.90 4.14
C ILE A 178 23.75 7.19 5.50
N ILE A 179 23.80 7.95 6.61
CA ILE A 179 23.78 7.37 7.97
C ILE A 179 22.50 6.57 8.19
N GLU A 180 21.36 7.16 7.86
CA GLU A 180 20.07 6.48 8.06
C GLU A 180 19.89 5.27 7.13
N ILE A 181 20.35 5.35 5.87
CA ILE A 181 20.31 4.20 4.95
C ILE A 181 21.20 3.05 5.48
N LYS A 182 22.35 3.33 6.06
CA LYS A 182 23.20 2.29 6.66
C LYS A 182 22.45 1.56 7.78
N LYS A 183 21.80 2.27 8.69
CA LYS A 183 20.94 1.66 9.74
C LYS A 183 19.82 0.78 9.16
N ALA A 184 19.29 1.15 8.01
CA ALA A 184 18.27 0.33 7.34
C ALA A 184 18.81 -0.97 6.73
N LEU A 185 20.12 -1.06 6.49
CA LEU A 185 20.79 -2.23 5.90
C LEU A 185 21.40 -3.18 6.94
N GLU A 186 21.56 -2.73 8.18
CA GLU A 186 21.96 -3.53 9.34
C GLU A 186 20.78 -4.37 9.89
#